data_a0667b49f65d9501e13461e34e9e0721
#
_entry.id   a0667b49f65d9501e13461e34e9e0721
#
_cell.length_a   1.000
_cell.length_b   1.000
_cell.length_c   1.000
_cell.angle_alpha   90.00
_cell.angle_beta   90.00
_cell.angle_gamma   90.00
#
_symmetry.space_group_name_H-M   'P 1'
#
loop_
_entity.id
_entity.type
_entity.pdbx_description
1 polymer ?
#
loop_
_entity_poly.entity_id
_entity_poly.type
_entity_poly.pdbx_seq_one_letter_code
_entity_poly.pdbx_strand_id
1 'polypeptide(L)'
;MTDKKDCMTMEQAEQKMECLREVFSIVRLVAGEMLEKRAEHSADADAMEMCQCYSFWNKAKPCENCISMKSLREKKQAAKLEFLDSDIFQVFSRCVEIDGKPYVMEMLKKLDEDTLIDAVGYGKMVQKLSVYNDKLYRDALTGAYNRRYYEDEIKHVKGKAGVAILDVDDFKLYNDMHGHHAGDMALITVVEVIRQYIRKTDKLIRYGGDEFLLLLPEIDSENFARKLNKIKKKIAETSVPGYERIKLSVSIGGVSATEETVEEAVQRADKRMYFA
;
A
#
# COMPACT_ATOMS: atom_id res chain seq x y z
N MET A 1 -0.97 42.80 -4.47
CA MET A 1 -2.41 42.49 -4.49
C MET A 1 -2.68 41.74 -3.20
N THR A 2 -3.30 42.39 -2.24
CA THR A 2 -3.60 41.90 -0.89
C THR A 2 -4.66 40.79 -1.02
N ASP A 3 -4.31 39.57 -0.58
CA ASP A 3 -5.23 38.47 -0.45
C ASP A 3 -6.45 38.89 0.37
N LYS A 4 -7.62 39.01 -0.27
CA LYS A 4 -8.89 39.04 0.46
C LYS A 4 -8.96 37.73 1.22
N LYS A 5 -8.90 37.79 2.56
CA LYS A 5 -9.27 36.63 3.39
C LYS A 5 -10.62 36.13 2.92
N ASP A 6 -10.68 34.90 2.40
CA ASP A 6 -11.94 34.21 2.06
C ASP A 6 -12.65 33.82 3.36
N CYS A 7 -13.17 34.83 4.07
CA CYS A 7 -13.99 34.65 5.25
C CYS A 7 -15.44 34.50 4.78
N MET A 8 -16.09 33.43 5.12
CA MET A 8 -17.47 33.13 4.72
C MET A 8 -18.23 32.44 5.85
N THR A 9 -19.56 32.44 5.78
CA THR A 9 -20.41 31.64 6.64
C THR A 9 -20.45 30.18 6.14
N MET A 10 -20.90 29.24 6.98
CA MET A 10 -21.08 27.84 6.57
C MET A 10 -22.06 27.73 5.38
N GLU A 11 -23.15 28.49 5.39
CA GLU A 11 -24.11 28.50 4.27
C GLU A 11 -23.47 28.97 2.95
N GLN A 12 -22.63 30.01 3.01
CA GLN A 12 -21.87 30.46 1.83
C GLN A 12 -20.85 29.43 1.36
N ALA A 13 -20.23 28.69 2.29
CA ALA A 13 -19.32 27.61 1.96
C ALA A 13 -20.05 26.46 1.25
N GLU A 14 -21.24 26.07 1.73
CA GLU A 14 -22.07 25.03 1.12
C GLU A 14 -22.54 25.43 -0.28
N GLN A 15 -23.01 26.65 -0.49
CA GLN A 15 -23.37 27.16 -1.82
C GLN A 15 -22.16 27.13 -2.78
N LYS A 16 -20.98 27.53 -2.29
CA LYS A 16 -19.75 27.49 -3.10
C LYS A 16 -19.35 26.05 -3.45
N MET A 17 -19.48 25.13 -2.51
CA MET A 17 -19.22 23.72 -2.76
C MET A 17 -20.16 23.13 -3.80
N GLU A 18 -21.44 23.51 -3.76
CA GLU A 18 -22.43 23.04 -4.74
C GLU A 18 -22.05 23.48 -6.16
N CYS A 19 -21.70 24.75 -6.36
CA CYS A 19 -21.20 25.23 -7.64
C CYS A 19 -19.91 24.49 -8.09
N LEU A 20 -19.02 24.17 -7.15
CA LEU A 20 -17.79 23.46 -7.47
C LEU A 20 -18.03 21.98 -7.84
N ARG A 21 -19.12 21.35 -7.35
CA ARG A 21 -19.50 19.98 -7.72
C ARG A 21 -19.92 19.82 -9.17
N GLU A 22 -20.25 20.91 -9.86
CA GLU A 22 -20.48 20.89 -11.31
C GLU A 22 -19.18 20.59 -12.10
N VAL A 23 -18.01 20.91 -11.50
CA VAL A 23 -16.69 20.77 -12.16
C VAL A 23 -15.86 19.65 -11.54
N PHE A 24 -15.94 19.49 -10.23
CA PHE A 24 -15.15 18.51 -9.48
C PHE A 24 -16.01 17.31 -9.09
N SER A 25 -15.45 16.12 -9.22
CA SER A 25 -16.15 14.87 -8.88
C SER A 25 -16.50 14.80 -7.38
N ILE A 26 -15.66 15.40 -6.53
CA ILE A 26 -15.87 15.46 -5.09
C ILE A 26 -15.37 16.81 -4.58
N VAL A 27 -16.19 17.45 -3.73
CA VAL A 27 -15.82 18.66 -2.99
C VAL A 27 -16.17 18.44 -1.52
N ARG A 28 -15.18 18.64 -0.64
CA ARG A 28 -15.36 18.41 0.80
C ARG A 28 -14.60 19.43 1.64
N LEU A 29 -15.04 19.59 2.89
CA LEU A 29 -14.36 20.40 3.90
C LEU A 29 -13.66 19.49 4.91
N VAL A 30 -12.44 19.85 5.26
CA VAL A 30 -11.66 19.24 6.33
C VAL A 30 -11.40 20.31 7.39
N ALA A 31 -11.85 20.08 8.62
CA ALA A 31 -11.67 21.03 9.71
C ALA A 31 -10.17 21.21 10.04
N GLY A 32 -9.73 22.46 10.20
CA GLY A 32 -8.35 22.78 10.53
C GLY A 32 -7.91 22.19 11.88
N GLU A 33 -8.78 22.26 12.89
CA GLU A 33 -8.53 21.67 14.21
C GLU A 33 -8.24 20.17 14.15
N MET A 34 -8.89 19.43 13.25
CA MET A 34 -8.63 18.01 13.05
C MET A 34 -7.25 17.75 12.42
N LEU A 35 -6.82 18.61 11.52
CA LEU A 35 -5.49 18.51 10.91
C LEU A 35 -4.38 18.85 11.89
N GLU A 36 -4.58 19.86 12.76
CA GLU A 36 -3.60 20.32 13.75
C GLU A 36 -3.43 19.31 14.89
N LYS A 37 -4.52 18.80 15.48
CA LYS A 37 -4.47 17.75 16.51
C LYS A 37 -3.69 16.53 16.06
N ARG A 38 -3.82 16.14 14.79
CA ARG A 38 -3.05 15.06 14.20
C ARG A 38 -1.53 15.33 14.16
N ALA A 39 -1.12 16.60 13.98
CA ALA A 39 0.29 16.97 13.96
C ALA A 39 0.93 16.90 15.34
N GLU A 40 0.14 17.11 16.41
CA GLU A 40 0.58 17.11 17.80
C GLU A 40 0.59 15.73 18.45
N HIS A 41 -0.30 14.80 18.00
CA HIS A 41 -0.53 13.51 18.62
C HIS A 41 -0.22 12.32 17.66
N SER A 42 0.93 12.34 17.03
CA SER A 42 1.33 11.25 16.10
C SER A 42 1.52 9.87 16.77
N ALA A 43 1.32 9.76 18.10
CA ALA A 43 1.52 8.55 18.88
C ALA A 43 0.27 8.01 19.60
N ASP A 44 -0.85 8.74 19.65
CA ASP A 44 -2.06 8.32 20.39
C ASP A 44 -3.12 7.71 19.46
N ALA A 45 -3.51 6.46 19.73
CA ALA A 45 -4.51 5.70 18.97
C ALA A 45 -5.89 6.37 18.95
N ASP A 46 -6.31 7.03 20.05
CA ASP A 46 -7.63 7.67 20.17
C ASP A 46 -7.76 8.95 19.32
N ALA A 47 -6.64 9.67 19.10
CA ALA A 47 -6.61 10.83 18.21
C ALA A 47 -6.66 10.41 16.72
N MET A 48 -6.30 9.18 16.41
CA MET A 48 -6.32 8.60 15.06
C MET A 48 -7.75 8.32 14.58
N GLU A 49 -8.68 7.98 15.47
CA GLU A 49 -10.09 7.70 15.12
C GLU A 49 -10.87 8.94 14.68
N MET A 50 -10.51 10.12 15.17
CA MET A 50 -11.23 11.37 14.87
C MET A 50 -10.80 12.05 13.56
N CYS A 51 -9.69 11.67 12.95
CA CYS A 51 -9.12 12.32 11.76
C CYS A 51 -8.92 11.37 10.57
N GLN A 52 -9.99 10.79 10.07
CA GLN A 52 -9.93 9.79 8.99
C GLN A 52 -9.97 10.39 7.57
N CYS A 53 -9.43 11.59 7.33
CA CYS A 53 -9.37 12.15 5.98
C CYS A 53 -8.61 11.25 4.98
N TYR A 54 -7.70 10.42 5.46
CA TYR A 54 -6.92 9.45 4.69
C TYR A 54 -7.66 8.14 4.43
N SER A 55 -8.66 7.78 5.25
CA SER A 55 -9.48 6.59 5.01
C SER A 55 -10.28 6.69 3.72
N PHE A 56 -10.61 7.91 3.31
CA PHE A 56 -11.20 8.18 1.99
C PHE A 56 -10.32 7.63 0.84
N TRP A 57 -9.01 7.55 1.03
CA TRP A 57 -8.05 7.04 0.07
C TRP A 57 -7.68 5.57 0.31
N ASN A 58 -8.48 4.82 1.07
CA ASN A 58 -8.18 3.45 1.51
C ASN A 58 -6.79 3.31 2.17
N LYS A 59 -6.31 4.38 2.80
CA LYS A 59 -5.01 4.38 3.49
C LYS A 59 -5.19 4.09 4.97
N ALA A 60 -4.35 3.22 5.50
CA ALA A 60 -4.34 2.87 6.93
C ALA A 60 -3.60 3.91 7.79
N LYS A 61 -2.80 4.79 7.16
CA LYS A 61 -2.01 5.82 7.85
C LYS A 61 -2.16 7.19 7.17
N PRO A 62 -1.86 8.27 7.89
CA PRO A 62 -1.85 9.62 7.35
C PRO A 62 -0.94 9.77 6.12
N CYS A 63 -1.39 10.60 5.16
CA CYS A 63 -0.60 10.89 3.96
C CYS A 63 0.72 11.60 4.35
N GLU A 64 1.86 11.11 3.89
CA GLU A 64 3.17 11.74 4.09
C GLU A 64 3.23 13.15 3.46
N ASN A 65 2.67 13.29 2.26
CA ASN A 65 2.55 14.56 1.54
C ASN A 65 1.13 15.11 1.64
N CYS A 66 0.68 15.45 2.85
CA CYS A 66 -0.66 15.99 3.09
C CYS A 66 -0.78 17.41 2.57
N ILE A 67 -1.42 17.61 1.41
CA ILE A 67 -1.63 18.95 0.83
C ILE A 67 -2.60 19.79 1.65
N SER A 68 -3.52 19.18 2.39
CA SER A 68 -4.47 19.91 3.25
C SER A 68 -3.75 20.53 4.43
N MET A 69 -2.83 19.79 5.07
CA MET A 69 -1.96 20.34 6.10
C MET A 69 -1.05 21.46 5.54
N LYS A 70 -0.50 21.25 4.35
CA LYS A 70 0.32 22.27 3.68
C LYS A 70 -0.48 23.53 3.41
N SER A 71 -1.69 23.42 2.84
CA SER A 71 -2.57 24.55 2.57
C SER A 71 -3.01 25.27 3.84
N LEU A 72 -3.26 24.53 4.94
CA LEU A 72 -3.61 25.09 6.23
C LEU A 72 -2.47 25.96 6.80
N ARG A 73 -1.24 25.45 6.78
CA ARG A 73 -0.05 26.10 7.34
C ARG A 73 0.41 27.28 6.49
N GLU A 74 0.54 27.08 5.18
CA GLU A 74 1.09 28.09 4.28
C GLU A 74 0.06 29.11 3.80
N LYS A 75 -1.24 28.87 4.05
CA LYS A 75 -2.38 29.66 3.53
C LYS A 75 -2.35 29.80 2.00
N LYS A 76 -1.80 28.82 1.31
CA LYS A 76 -1.68 28.75 -0.15
C LYS A 76 -2.45 27.55 -0.69
N GLN A 77 -2.85 27.67 -1.93
CA GLN A 77 -3.38 26.53 -2.66
C GLN A 77 -2.27 25.49 -2.89
N ALA A 78 -2.61 24.22 -2.72
CA ALA A 78 -1.75 23.10 -3.07
C ALA A 78 -2.49 22.13 -3.97
N ALA A 79 -1.76 21.36 -4.78
CA ALA A 79 -2.32 20.31 -5.62
C ALA A 79 -1.40 19.09 -5.62
N LYS A 80 -1.99 17.92 -5.80
CA LYS A 80 -1.27 16.64 -6.01
C LYS A 80 -2.07 15.71 -6.90
N LEU A 81 -1.44 14.65 -7.35
CA LEU A 81 -2.13 13.47 -7.86
C LEU A 81 -2.27 12.45 -6.74
N GLU A 82 -3.41 11.80 -6.68
CA GLU A 82 -3.69 10.72 -5.73
C GLU A 82 -4.31 9.55 -6.47
N PHE A 83 -4.05 8.34 -5.98
CA PHE A 83 -4.47 7.09 -6.60
C PHE A 83 -5.45 6.38 -5.66
N LEU A 84 -6.58 5.96 -6.22
CA LEU A 84 -7.55 5.14 -5.53
C LEU A 84 -7.90 3.97 -6.45
N ASP A 85 -7.43 2.77 -6.12
CA ASP A 85 -7.50 1.58 -6.95
C ASP A 85 -6.91 1.82 -8.36
N SER A 86 -7.73 1.77 -9.42
CA SER A 86 -7.32 2.05 -10.80
C SER A 86 -7.51 3.52 -11.21
N ASP A 87 -8.13 4.31 -10.35
CA ASP A 87 -8.51 5.69 -10.67
C ASP A 87 -7.43 6.69 -10.22
N ILE A 88 -7.25 7.72 -11.04
CA ILE A 88 -6.34 8.83 -10.75
C ILE A 88 -7.16 10.07 -10.48
N PHE A 89 -6.87 10.73 -9.37
CA PHE A 89 -7.51 11.98 -9.01
C PHE A 89 -6.48 13.12 -8.97
N GLN A 90 -6.82 14.23 -9.57
CA GLN A 90 -6.18 15.50 -9.30
C GLN A 90 -6.87 16.14 -8.11
N VAL A 91 -6.11 16.37 -7.05
CA VAL A 91 -6.61 16.90 -5.78
C VAL A 91 -6.06 18.30 -5.59
N PHE A 92 -6.96 19.24 -5.37
CA PHE A 92 -6.64 20.62 -4.99
C PHE A 92 -7.07 20.84 -3.54
N SER A 93 -6.30 21.63 -2.82
CA SER A 93 -6.63 22.06 -1.47
C SER A 93 -6.42 23.55 -1.30
N ARG A 94 -7.33 24.20 -0.59
CA ARG A 94 -7.26 25.63 -0.25
C ARG A 94 -7.75 25.87 1.18
N CYS A 95 -6.99 26.62 1.95
CA CYS A 95 -7.45 27.08 3.26
C CYS A 95 -8.52 28.16 3.08
N VAL A 96 -9.64 28.01 3.81
CA VAL A 96 -10.75 28.95 3.87
C VAL A 96 -11.09 29.21 5.33
N GLU A 97 -11.64 30.36 5.64
CA GLU A 97 -12.10 30.72 6.99
C GLU A 97 -13.64 30.68 6.98
N ILE A 98 -14.23 29.82 7.81
CA ILE A 98 -15.69 29.66 7.90
C ILE A 98 -16.10 29.91 9.34
N ASP A 99 -16.96 30.91 9.55
CA ASP A 99 -17.43 31.35 10.87
C ASP A 99 -16.27 31.58 11.86
N GLY A 100 -15.17 32.19 11.38
CA GLY A 100 -13.98 32.48 12.16
C GLY A 100 -13.05 31.30 12.46
N LYS A 101 -13.36 30.12 11.90
CA LYS A 101 -12.53 28.90 12.06
C LYS A 101 -11.84 28.52 10.76
N PRO A 102 -10.61 27.99 10.82
CA PRO A 102 -9.91 27.54 9.64
C PRO A 102 -10.43 26.17 9.17
N TYR A 103 -10.70 26.05 7.88
CA TYR A 103 -11.03 24.82 7.18
C TYR A 103 -10.13 24.70 5.96
N VAL A 104 -10.01 23.48 5.44
CA VAL A 104 -9.43 23.22 4.12
C VAL A 104 -10.51 22.66 3.20
N MET A 105 -10.77 23.37 2.12
CA MET A 105 -11.62 22.90 1.04
C MET A 105 -10.79 22.05 0.10
N GLU A 106 -11.13 20.78 -0.04
CA GLU A 106 -10.53 19.84 -0.99
C GLU A 106 -11.48 19.65 -2.17
N MET A 107 -10.92 19.77 -3.37
CA MET A 107 -11.62 19.58 -4.64
C MET A 107 -10.89 18.51 -5.43
N LEU A 108 -11.60 17.45 -5.77
CA LEU A 108 -11.07 16.26 -6.41
C LEU A 108 -11.67 16.12 -7.81
N LYS A 109 -10.83 16.06 -8.81
CA LYS A 109 -11.22 15.77 -10.20
C LYS A 109 -10.69 14.40 -10.57
N LYS A 110 -11.61 13.47 -10.87
CA LYS A 110 -11.21 12.20 -11.46
C LYS A 110 -10.65 12.48 -12.86
N LEU A 111 -9.48 11.92 -13.14
CA LEU A 111 -8.86 11.99 -14.45
C LEU A 111 -9.23 10.71 -15.22
N ASP A 112 -10.00 10.85 -16.25
CA ASP A 112 -10.40 9.79 -17.17
C ASP A 112 -10.04 10.19 -18.61
N GLU A 113 -10.32 9.30 -19.57
CA GLU A 113 -10.02 9.54 -20.97
C GLU A 113 -10.80 10.74 -21.53
N ASP A 114 -12.00 11.01 -21.00
CA ASP A 114 -12.88 12.09 -21.47
C ASP A 114 -12.46 13.47 -20.93
N THR A 115 -11.77 13.50 -19.77
CA THR A 115 -11.32 14.75 -19.13
C THR A 115 -9.95 15.25 -19.61
N LEU A 116 -9.17 14.40 -20.25
CA LEU A 116 -7.89 14.77 -20.84
C LEU A 116 -8.08 14.97 -22.36
N ILE A 117 -7.69 16.16 -22.85
CA ILE A 117 -7.79 16.55 -24.26
C ILE A 117 -6.98 15.61 -25.19
N ASP A 118 -6.03 14.86 -24.61
CA ASP A 118 -5.19 13.88 -25.30
C ASP A 118 -5.26 12.53 -24.57
N ALA A 119 -6.13 11.62 -25.04
CA ALA A 119 -6.24 10.25 -24.57
C ALA A 119 -4.89 9.49 -24.63
N VAL A 120 -4.01 9.83 -25.57
CA VAL A 120 -2.66 9.27 -25.67
C VAL A 120 -1.79 9.75 -24.51
N GLY A 121 -1.95 10.99 -24.08
CA GLY A 121 -1.27 11.56 -22.92
C GLY A 121 -1.67 10.88 -21.61
N TYR A 122 -2.96 10.60 -21.42
CA TYR A 122 -3.47 9.86 -20.25
C TYR A 122 -2.87 8.44 -20.20
N GLY A 123 -2.99 7.69 -21.29
CA GLY A 123 -2.44 6.33 -21.36
C GLY A 123 -0.94 6.29 -21.07
N LYS A 124 -0.17 7.23 -21.65
CA LYS A 124 1.27 7.36 -21.35
C LYS A 124 1.54 7.74 -19.90
N MET A 125 0.72 8.61 -19.29
CA MET A 125 0.85 9.00 -17.89
C MET A 125 0.58 7.81 -16.98
N VAL A 126 -0.52 7.08 -17.19
CA VAL A 126 -0.87 5.86 -16.43
C VAL A 126 0.25 4.83 -16.56
N GLN A 127 0.73 4.60 -17.79
CA GLN A 127 1.83 3.66 -18.01
C GLN A 127 3.12 4.09 -17.29
N LYS A 128 3.48 5.36 -17.34
CA LYS A 128 4.66 5.86 -16.61
C LYS A 128 4.49 5.69 -15.10
N LEU A 129 3.32 6.02 -14.56
CA LEU A 129 3.03 5.89 -13.13
C LEU A 129 3.04 4.41 -12.68
N SER A 130 2.49 3.51 -13.50
CA SER A 130 2.58 2.06 -13.26
C SER A 130 4.03 1.59 -13.24
N VAL A 131 4.84 2.02 -14.22
CA VAL A 131 6.27 1.71 -14.27
C VAL A 131 7.03 2.28 -13.07
N TYR A 132 6.69 3.49 -12.60
CA TYR A 132 7.29 4.05 -11.39
C TYR A 132 6.90 3.28 -10.15
N ASN A 133 5.63 2.89 -10.02
CA ASN A 133 5.14 2.10 -8.90
C ASN A 133 5.79 0.71 -8.88
N ASP A 134 5.91 0.07 -10.04
CA ASP A 134 6.61 -1.21 -10.15
C ASP A 134 8.10 -1.08 -9.78
N LYS A 135 8.79 -0.05 -10.26
CA LYS A 135 10.18 0.21 -9.87
C LYS A 135 10.36 0.50 -8.39
N LEU A 136 9.37 1.15 -7.76
CA LEU A 136 9.43 1.52 -6.35
C LEU A 136 9.19 0.32 -5.44
N TYR A 137 8.24 -0.56 -5.81
CA TYR A 137 7.70 -1.59 -4.93
C TYR A 137 7.94 -3.03 -5.39
N ARG A 138 8.54 -3.25 -6.55
CA ARG A 138 8.89 -4.60 -7.01
C ARG A 138 10.35 -4.93 -6.75
N ASP A 139 10.60 -6.19 -6.42
CA ASP A 139 11.94 -6.76 -6.41
C ASP A 139 12.38 -7.02 -7.85
N ALA A 140 13.55 -6.51 -8.22
CA ALA A 140 14.03 -6.54 -9.59
C ALA A 140 14.35 -7.95 -10.10
N LEU A 141 14.71 -8.89 -9.21
CA LEU A 141 15.03 -10.26 -9.56
C LEU A 141 13.76 -11.11 -9.74
N THR A 142 12.90 -11.09 -8.75
CA THR A 142 11.78 -12.04 -8.65
C THR A 142 10.44 -11.47 -9.12
N GLY A 143 10.33 -10.14 -9.22
CA GLY A 143 9.09 -9.42 -9.50
C GLY A 143 8.05 -9.50 -8.36
N ALA A 144 8.35 -10.15 -7.23
CA ALA A 144 7.55 -10.05 -6.01
C ALA A 144 7.54 -8.59 -5.52
N TYR A 145 6.65 -8.23 -4.59
CA TYR A 145 6.81 -6.96 -3.92
C TYR A 145 8.12 -6.96 -3.13
N ASN A 146 8.75 -5.79 -2.97
CA ASN A 146 9.97 -5.66 -2.19
C ASN A 146 9.67 -5.28 -0.72
N ARG A 147 10.70 -5.28 0.13
CA ARG A 147 10.58 -4.90 1.54
C ARG A 147 10.01 -3.50 1.74
N ARG A 148 10.31 -2.56 0.83
CA ARG A 148 9.76 -1.20 0.91
C ARG A 148 8.24 -1.19 0.82
N TYR A 149 7.64 -2.02 -0.05
CA TYR A 149 6.20 -2.17 -0.13
C TYR A 149 5.59 -2.63 1.21
N TYR A 150 6.26 -3.55 1.90
CA TYR A 150 5.84 -3.97 3.23
C TYR A 150 5.87 -2.81 4.23
N GLU A 151 6.99 -2.07 4.28
CA GLU A 151 7.17 -0.95 5.23
C GLU A 151 6.17 0.19 5.00
N ASP A 152 5.92 0.52 3.74
CA ASP A 152 5.11 1.67 3.36
C ASP A 152 3.60 1.36 3.36
N GLU A 153 3.20 0.15 2.90
CA GLU A 153 1.80 -0.13 2.59
C GLU A 153 1.18 -1.22 3.46
N ILE A 154 1.96 -2.14 4.03
CA ILE A 154 1.41 -3.38 4.59
C ILE A 154 1.52 -3.50 6.10
N LYS A 155 2.63 -3.12 6.72
CA LYS A 155 2.93 -3.49 8.10
C LYS A 155 1.90 -3.02 9.14
N HIS A 156 1.24 -1.90 8.89
CA HIS A 156 0.24 -1.32 9.79
C HIS A 156 -1.21 -1.70 9.46
N VAL A 157 -1.41 -2.48 8.39
CA VAL A 157 -2.74 -2.96 8.01
C VAL A 157 -3.27 -3.89 9.09
N LYS A 158 -4.55 -3.72 9.45
CA LYS A 158 -5.29 -4.61 10.36
C LYS A 158 -6.39 -5.32 9.59
N GLY A 159 -6.77 -6.49 10.05
CA GLY A 159 -7.89 -7.22 9.48
C GLY A 159 -7.65 -8.72 9.45
N LYS A 160 -8.69 -9.45 9.07
CA LYS A 160 -8.63 -10.89 8.94
C LYS A 160 -7.72 -11.31 7.78
N ALA A 161 -6.62 -11.97 8.09
CA ALA A 161 -5.68 -12.45 7.08
C ALA A 161 -4.89 -13.66 7.56
N GLY A 162 -4.41 -14.45 6.61
CA GLY A 162 -3.31 -15.40 6.83
C GLY A 162 -1.98 -14.69 6.55
N VAL A 163 -1.05 -14.75 7.50
CA VAL A 163 0.29 -14.18 7.37
C VAL A 163 1.33 -15.29 7.53
N ALA A 164 2.23 -15.44 6.56
CA ALA A 164 3.29 -16.44 6.63
C ALA A 164 4.64 -15.85 6.24
N ILE A 165 5.68 -16.25 6.96
CA ILE A 165 7.08 -16.09 6.58
C ILE A 165 7.56 -17.41 5.98
N LEU A 166 8.30 -17.29 4.87
CA LEU A 166 8.94 -18.39 4.19
C LEU A 166 10.43 -18.07 4.05
N ASP A 167 11.26 -19.07 4.30
CA ASP A 167 12.71 -19.01 4.12
C ASP A 167 13.16 -20.17 3.21
N VAL A 168 14.11 -19.93 2.31
CA VAL A 168 14.66 -20.96 1.45
C VAL A 168 15.76 -21.71 2.19
N ASP A 169 15.51 -22.97 2.53
CA ASP A 169 16.42 -23.78 3.32
C ASP A 169 17.81 -23.88 2.65
N ASP A 170 18.85 -23.71 3.47
CA ASP A 170 20.26 -23.81 3.06
C ASP A 170 20.67 -22.92 1.87
N PHE A 171 19.99 -21.77 1.66
CA PHE A 171 20.19 -20.93 0.49
C PHE A 171 21.64 -20.45 0.32
N LYS A 172 22.34 -20.15 1.42
CA LYS A 172 23.76 -19.79 1.36
C LYS A 172 24.62 -20.96 0.84
N LEU A 173 24.41 -22.15 1.38
CA LEU A 173 25.12 -23.36 0.93
C LEU A 173 24.84 -23.66 -0.54
N TYR A 174 23.59 -23.42 -0.96
CA TYR A 174 23.16 -23.56 -2.34
C TYR A 174 23.95 -22.61 -3.26
N ASN A 175 24.09 -21.33 -2.90
CA ASN A 175 24.91 -20.37 -3.64
C ASN A 175 26.39 -20.76 -3.68
N ASP A 176 26.93 -21.21 -2.56
CA ASP A 176 28.32 -21.60 -2.44
C ASP A 176 28.67 -22.82 -3.34
N MET A 177 27.73 -23.75 -3.49
CA MET A 177 27.90 -24.96 -4.30
C MET A 177 27.61 -24.76 -5.79
N HIS A 178 26.67 -23.92 -6.16
CA HIS A 178 26.13 -23.81 -7.53
C HIS A 178 26.28 -22.42 -8.15
N GLY A 179 26.81 -21.47 -7.38
CA GLY A 179 26.98 -20.08 -7.80
C GLY A 179 25.71 -19.23 -7.66
N HIS A 180 25.90 -17.91 -7.61
CA HIS A 180 24.81 -16.95 -7.40
C HIS A 180 23.71 -17.01 -8.48
N HIS A 181 24.07 -17.32 -9.72
CA HIS A 181 23.07 -17.48 -10.78
C HIS A 181 22.08 -18.61 -10.49
N ALA A 182 22.56 -19.72 -9.93
CA ALA A 182 21.67 -20.81 -9.50
C ALA A 182 20.77 -20.37 -8.36
N GLY A 183 21.28 -19.59 -7.40
CA GLY A 183 20.48 -18.99 -6.33
C GLY A 183 19.40 -18.04 -6.85
N ASP A 184 19.75 -17.19 -7.81
CA ASP A 184 18.80 -16.30 -8.45
C ASP A 184 17.65 -17.09 -9.12
N MET A 185 17.99 -18.15 -9.88
CA MET A 185 17.00 -19.03 -10.50
C MET A 185 16.14 -19.77 -9.46
N ALA A 186 16.73 -20.16 -8.32
CA ALA A 186 15.98 -20.76 -7.22
C ALA A 186 14.93 -19.81 -6.65
N LEU A 187 15.31 -18.56 -6.36
CA LEU A 187 14.37 -17.53 -5.85
C LEU A 187 13.25 -17.22 -6.85
N ILE A 188 13.58 -17.11 -8.13
CA ILE A 188 12.59 -16.93 -9.21
C ILE A 188 11.63 -18.12 -9.22
N THR A 189 12.15 -19.35 -9.17
CA THR A 189 11.33 -20.58 -9.17
C THR A 189 10.39 -20.62 -7.98
N VAL A 190 10.87 -20.27 -6.77
CA VAL A 190 10.01 -20.20 -5.56
C VAL A 190 8.86 -19.24 -5.76
N VAL A 191 9.14 -18.03 -6.27
CA VAL A 191 8.12 -17.01 -6.52
C VAL A 191 7.11 -17.46 -7.58
N GLU A 192 7.56 -18.09 -8.67
CA GLU A 192 6.69 -18.62 -9.73
C GLU A 192 5.76 -19.72 -9.20
N VAL A 193 6.27 -20.62 -8.37
CA VAL A 193 5.43 -21.64 -7.72
C VAL A 193 4.40 -21.00 -6.81
N ILE A 194 4.80 -20.06 -5.92
CA ILE A 194 3.86 -19.42 -5.00
C ILE A 194 2.76 -18.69 -5.78
N ARG A 195 3.08 -17.99 -6.87
CA ARG A 195 2.11 -17.26 -7.70
C ARG A 195 0.99 -18.14 -8.27
N GLN A 196 1.23 -19.41 -8.50
CA GLN A 196 0.19 -20.35 -8.98
C GLN A 196 -0.88 -20.61 -7.92
N TYR A 197 -0.60 -20.35 -6.65
CA TYR A 197 -1.49 -20.64 -5.51
C TYR A 197 -2.10 -19.41 -4.87
N ILE A 198 -1.71 -18.20 -5.28
CA ILE A 198 -2.20 -16.94 -4.72
C ILE A 198 -3.13 -16.21 -5.68
N ARG A 199 -4.06 -15.42 -5.13
CA ARG A 199 -4.99 -14.56 -5.87
C ARG A 199 -4.35 -13.21 -6.17
N LYS A 200 -4.99 -12.40 -7.01
CA LYS A 200 -4.56 -11.01 -7.26
C LYS A 200 -4.60 -10.13 -6.00
N THR A 201 -5.52 -10.42 -5.08
CA THR A 201 -5.65 -9.75 -3.78
C THR A 201 -4.57 -10.13 -2.79
N ASP A 202 -4.00 -11.33 -2.92
CA ASP A 202 -2.94 -11.82 -2.06
C ASP A 202 -1.62 -11.10 -2.38
N LYS A 203 -0.76 -10.94 -1.38
CA LYS A 203 0.52 -10.23 -1.54
C LYS A 203 1.67 -11.18 -1.24
N LEU A 204 2.62 -11.25 -2.18
CA LEU A 204 3.89 -11.94 -2.02
C LEU A 204 4.99 -10.89 -2.03
N ILE A 205 5.76 -10.83 -0.96
CA ILE A 205 6.78 -9.81 -0.71
C ILE A 205 8.12 -10.53 -0.48
N ARG A 206 9.18 -10.13 -1.15
CA ARG A 206 10.54 -10.53 -0.82
C ARG A 206 10.99 -9.65 0.36
N TYR A 207 11.01 -10.25 1.54
CA TYR A 207 11.23 -9.56 2.81
C TYR A 207 12.71 -9.43 3.15
N GLY A 208 13.52 -10.44 2.79
CA GLY A 208 14.95 -10.51 2.94
C GLY A 208 15.65 -11.03 1.66
N GLY A 209 16.86 -11.53 1.79
CA GLY A 209 17.62 -12.14 0.68
C GLY A 209 16.91 -13.35 0.10
N ASP A 210 16.58 -14.30 0.96
CA ASP A 210 15.93 -15.59 0.72
C ASP A 210 14.60 -15.74 1.48
N GLU A 211 14.18 -14.68 2.17
CA GLU A 211 12.96 -14.64 2.96
C GLU A 211 11.81 -14.00 2.19
N PHE A 212 10.64 -14.62 2.27
CA PHE A 212 9.40 -14.13 1.65
C PHE A 212 8.30 -14.00 2.70
N LEU A 213 7.50 -12.95 2.56
CA LEU A 213 6.28 -12.74 3.33
C LEU A 213 5.07 -12.95 2.41
N LEU A 214 4.13 -13.76 2.88
CA LEU A 214 2.87 -14.01 2.20
C LEU A 214 1.72 -13.47 3.05
N LEU A 215 0.90 -12.59 2.48
CA LEU A 215 -0.30 -12.04 3.09
C LEU A 215 -1.52 -12.45 2.25
N LEU A 216 -2.46 -13.16 2.87
CA LEU A 216 -3.70 -13.65 2.26
C LEU A 216 -4.91 -13.04 2.99
N PRO A 217 -5.48 -11.94 2.51
CA PRO A 217 -6.66 -11.34 3.10
C PRO A 217 -7.87 -12.27 3.05
N GLU A 218 -8.73 -12.18 4.07
CA GLU A 218 -10.02 -12.87 4.15
C GLU A 218 -9.94 -14.39 3.95
N ILE A 219 -8.87 -15.03 4.42
CA ILE A 219 -8.74 -16.50 4.41
C ILE A 219 -9.07 -17.06 5.80
N ASP A 220 -9.76 -18.20 5.82
CA ASP A 220 -9.91 -18.95 7.06
C ASP A 220 -8.67 -19.81 7.37
N SER A 221 -8.49 -20.17 8.63
CA SER A 221 -7.29 -20.83 9.13
C SER A 221 -7.05 -22.21 8.49
N GLU A 222 -8.11 -22.96 8.17
CA GLU A 222 -7.99 -24.30 7.56
C GLU A 222 -7.53 -24.19 6.11
N ASN A 223 -8.16 -23.32 5.32
CA ASN A 223 -7.76 -23.07 3.94
C ASN A 223 -6.36 -22.46 3.86
N PHE A 224 -6.00 -21.59 4.83
CA PHE A 224 -4.66 -21.03 4.94
C PHE A 224 -3.61 -22.13 5.14
N ALA A 225 -3.76 -22.98 6.16
CA ALA A 225 -2.82 -24.07 6.44
C ALA A 225 -2.71 -25.03 5.24
N ARG A 226 -3.84 -25.38 4.63
CA ARG A 226 -3.88 -26.24 3.43
C ARG A 226 -3.13 -25.62 2.26
N LYS A 227 -3.26 -24.31 2.06
CA LYS A 227 -2.56 -23.55 1.00
C LYS A 227 -1.05 -23.56 1.23
N LEU A 228 -0.59 -23.29 2.46
CA LEU A 228 0.84 -23.31 2.81
C LEU A 228 1.45 -24.70 2.57
N ASN A 229 0.77 -25.75 2.99
CA ASN A 229 1.23 -27.14 2.76
C ASN A 229 1.33 -27.47 1.26
N LYS A 230 0.37 -27.02 0.45
CA LYS A 230 0.42 -27.19 -1.01
C LYS A 230 1.60 -26.47 -1.63
N ILE A 231 1.85 -25.22 -1.22
CA ILE A 231 3.00 -24.44 -1.67
C ILE A 231 4.31 -25.13 -1.32
N LYS A 232 4.49 -25.51 -0.04
CA LYS A 232 5.70 -26.22 0.45
C LYS A 232 5.95 -27.48 -0.36
N LYS A 233 4.95 -28.31 -0.53
CA LYS A 233 5.04 -29.54 -1.30
C LYS A 233 5.39 -29.26 -2.76
N LYS A 234 4.73 -28.29 -3.39
CA LYS A 234 4.97 -27.97 -4.81
C LYS A 234 6.37 -27.43 -5.05
N ILE A 235 6.91 -26.60 -4.14
CA ILE A 235 8.31 -26.13 -4.22
C ILE A 235 9.26 -27.34 -4.19
N ALA A 236 9.06 -28.27 -3.24
CA ALA A 236 9.92 -29.47 -3.13
C ALA A 236 9.84 -30.41 -4.36
N GLU A 237 8.75 -30.38 -5.11
CA GLU A 237 8.55 -31.18 -6.33
C GLU A 237 9.04 -30.46 -7.59
N THR A 238 9.36 -29.16 -7.51
CA THR A 238 9.72 -28.34 -8.67
C THR A 238 11.24 -28.31 -8.84
N SER A 239 11.68 -28.57 -10.07
CA SER A 239 13.10 -28.46 -10.44
C SER A 239 13.43 -27.03 -10.81
N VAL A 240 14.64 -26.57 -10.48
CA VAL A 240 15.16 -25.27 -10.90
C VAL A 240 15.60 -25.35 -12.35
N PRO A 241 15.08 -24.50 -13.26
CA PRO A 241 15.47 -24.51 -14.66
C PRO A 241 16.99 -24.37 -14.85
N GLY A 242 17.60 -25.28 -15.64
CA GLY A 242 19.05 -25.34 -15.84
C GLY A 242 19.82 -26.03 -14.70
N TYR A 243 19.12 -26.42 -13.64
CA TYR A 243 19.71 -27.06 -12.44
C TYR A 243 18.79 -28.19 -11.94
N GLU A 244 18.36 -29.08 -12.82
CA GLU A 244 17.29 -30.07 -12.59
C GLU A 244 17.60 -31.09 -11.49
N ARG A 245 18.88 -31.25 -11.14
CA ARG A 245 19.32 -32.14 -10.04
C ARG A 245 19.13 -31.53 -8.65
N ILE A 246 18.83 -30.24 -8.60
CA ILE A 246 18.72 -29.51 -7.34
C ILE A 246 17.25 -29.50 -6.90
N LYS A 247 17.03 -29.89 -5.67
CA LYS A 247 15.72 -29.83 -5.01
C LYS A 247 15.70 -28.64 -4.06
N LEU A 248 14.68 -27.81 -4.19
CA LEU A 248 14.43 -26.72 -3.26
C LEU A 248 13.60 -27.22 -2.09
N SER A 249 13.87 -26.71 -0.92
CA SER A 249 12.97 -26.79 0.22
C SER A 249 12.79 -25.40 0.87
N VAL A 250 11.70 -25.23 1.57
CA VAL A 250 11.38 -24.00 2.28
C VAL A 250 10.83 -24.31 3.67
N SER A 251 11.28 -23.53 4.64
CA SER A 251 10.67 -23.47 5.95
C SER A 251 9.56 -22.42 5.95
N ILE A 252 8.41 -22.74 6.55
CA ILE A 252 7.24 -21.85 6.54
C ILE A 252 6.66 -21.76 7.93
N GLY A 253 6.60 -20.54 8.48
CA GLY A 253 5.84 -20.20 9.67
C GLY A 253 4.60 -19.40 9.32
N GLY A 254 3.41 -19.85 9.73
CA GLY A 254 2.16 -19.18 9.38
C GLY A 254 1.24 -18.95 10.58
N VAL A 255 0.52 -17.83 10.59
CA VAL A 255 -0.48 -17.47 11.61
C VAL A 255 -1.71 -16.86 10.94
N SER A 256 -2.87 -17.03 11.59
CA SER A 256 -4.07 -16.27 11.25
C SER A 256 -4.13 -15.02 12.13
N ALA A 257 -4.30 -13.86 11.50
CA ALA A 257 -4.53 -12.57 12.12
C ALA A 257 -6.01 -12.19 12.04
N THR A 258 -6.54 -11.48 13.02
CA THR A 258 -7.95 -11.01 13.04
C THR A 258 -8.05 -9.53 13.34
N GLU A 259 -7.42 -9.06 14.42
CA GLU A 259 -7.50 -7.67 14.91
C GLU A 259 -6.12 -7.01 15.06
N GLU A 260 -5.07 -7.81 15.03
CA GLU A 260 -3.68 -7.36 15.12
C GLU A 260 -3.20 -6.74 13.80
N THR A 261 -2.11 -5.99 13.87
CA THR A 261 -1.41 -5.50 12.68
C THR A 261 -0.69 -6.64 11.97
N VAL A 262 -0.43 -6.47 10.67
CA VAL A 262 0.41 -7.41 9.91
C VAL A 262 1.80 -7.53 10.55
N GLU A 263 2.36 -6.45 11.10
CA GLU A 263 3.66 -6.48 11.77
C GLU A 263 3.67 -7.43 12.99
N GLU A 264 2.65 -7.37 13.84
CA GLU A 264 2.50 -8.28 14.99
C GLU A 264 2.31 -9.73 14.52
N ALA A 265 1.53 -9.96 13.48
CA ALA A 265 1.34 -11.28 12.90
C ALA A 265 2.64 -11.84 12.28
N VAL A 266 3.45 -10.99 11.61
CA VAL A 266 4.77 -11.36 11.08
C VAL A 266 5.71 -11.83 12.21
N GLN A 267 5.77 -11.10 13.33
CA GLN A 267 6.59 -11.50 14.47
C GLN A 267 6.16 -12.85 15.08
N ARG A 268 4.87 -13.17 15.04
CA ARG A 268 4.36 -14.47 15.49
C ARG A 268 4.64 -15.58 14.48
N ALA A 269 4.55 -15.27 13.18
CA ALA A 269 4.85 -16.22 12.11
C ALA A 269 6.32 -16.61 12.10
N ASP A 270 7.21 -15.63 12.27
CA ASP A 270 8.65 -15.82 12.37
C ASP A 270 9.00 -16.79 13.53
N LYS A 271 8.47 -16.55 14.72
CA LYS A 271 8.66 -17.49 15.85
C LYS A 271 8.22 -18.92 15.54
N ARG A 272 7.11 -19.08 14.79
CA ARG A 272 6.63 -20.43 14.41
C ARG A 272 7.53 -21.12 13.39
N MET A 273 8.19 -20.37 12.53
CA MET A 273 9.12 -20.91 11.55
C MET A 273 10.33 -21.58 12.23
N TYR A 274 10.85 -21.00 13.30
CA TYR A 274 11.99 -21.56 14.06
C TYR A 274 11.65 -22.79 14.91
N PHE A 275 10.37 -23.07 15.15
CA PHE A 275 9.93 -24.22 15.95
C PHE A 275 9.25 -25.32 15.12
N ALA A 276 9.20 -25.23 13.79
CA ALA A 276 8.61 -26.18 12.86
C ALA A 276 9.68 -27.02 12.15
#